data_8421031ef66f68e545d7f932bb71d484
#
_entry.id   8421031ef66f68e545d7f932bb71d484
#
_cell.length_a   1.000
_cell.length_b   1.000
_cell.length_c   1.000
_cell.angle_alpha   90.00
_cell.angle_beta   90.00
_cell.angle_gamma   90.00
#
_symmetry.space_group_name_H-M   'P 1'
#
loop_
_entity.id
_entity.type
_entity.pdbx_description
1 polymer ?
#
loop_
_entity_poly.entity_id
_entity_poly.type
_entity_poly.pdbx_seq_one_letter_code
_entity_poly.pdbx_strand_id
1 'polypeptide(L)'
;MARTKSQHPTELELEILKILWEEAPLPVREVRARLESRADRPLAHSTVITMLNIMYDKGFLKRKKDGKSFLFSPKVKKDRVTGGMMGDLLSRAFNGSPAAMVLNLLETTDVDADELAEIRKLISRKTKEKK
;
A
#
# COMPACT_ATOMS: atom_id res chain seq x y z
N MET A 1 6.39 25.26 -13.54
CA MET A 1 6.42 23.86 -13.84
C MET A 1 5.66 23.05 -12.81
N ALA A 2 5.07 22.07 -13.29
CA ALA A 2 4.33 21.22 -12.41
C ALA A 2 5.31 20.45 -11.56
N ARG A 3 5.16 20.55 -10.28
CA ARG A 3 5.98 19.73 -9.46
C ARG A 3 5.38 18.35 -9.36
N THR A 4 6.25 17.42 -9.15
CA THR A 4 5.86 16.04 -9.02
C THR A 4 4.98 15.87 -7.81
N LYS A 5 3.81 15.33 -8.00
CA LYS A 5 2.98 14.99 -6.89
C LYS A 5 3.47 13.72 -6.25
N SER A 6 3.12 13.58 -5.00
CA SER A 6 3.39 12.33 -4.32
C SER A 6 2.74 11.20 -5.09
N GLN A 7 3.51 10.16 -5.34
CA GLN A 7 3.01 8.98 -6.00
C GLN A 7 2.50 7.94 -5.03
N HIS A 8 2.50 8.28 -3.75
CA HIS A 8 2.06 7.33 -2.73
C HIS A 8 0.57 7.44 -2.54
N PRO A 9 -0.10 6.31 -2.34
CA PRO A 9 -1.54 6.35 -2.11
C PRO A 9 -1.86 6.96 -0.76
N THR A 10 -3.02 7.60 -0.68
CA THR A 10 -3.55 8.03 0.59
C THR A 10 -3.96 6.80 1.40
N GLU A 11 -4.32 7.02 2.65
CA GLU A 11 -4.73 5.91 3.51
C GLU A 11 -5.88 5.11 2.92
N LEU A 12 -6.91 5.80 2.45
CA LEU A 12 -8.06 5.13 1.87
C LEU A 12 -7.69 4.43 0.56
N GLU A 13 -6.89 5.09 -0.26
CA GLU A 13 -6.42 4.48 -1.51
C GLU A 13 -5.63 3.21 -1.24
N LEU A 14 -4.79 3.24 -0.21
CA LEU A 14 -4.01 2.07 0.14
C LEU A 14 -4.91 0.92 0.59
N GLU A 15 -5.96 1.22 1.34
CA GLU A 15 -6.89 0.17 1.76
C GLU A 15 -7.60 -0.46 0.57
N ILE A 16 -7.95 0.36 -0.42
CA ILE A 16 -8.55 -0.18 -1.64
C ILE A 16 -7.54 -1.05 -2.39
N LEU A 17 -6.30 -0.59 -2.48
CA LEU A 17 -5.27 -1.39 -3.14
C LEU A 17 -5.05 -2.73 -2.44
N LYS A 18 -5.04 -2.73 -1.10
CA LYS A 18 -4.87 -3.98 -0.35
C LYS A 18 -5.97 -4.98 -0.68
N ILE A 19 -7.18 -4.49 -0.81
CA ILE A 19 -8.30 -5.36 -1.18
C ILE A 19 -8.07 -5.94 -2.58
N LEU A 20 -7.73 -5.08 -3.52
CA LEU A 20 -7.58 -5.51 -4.90
C LEU A 20 -6.34 -6.36 -5.14
N TRP A 21 -5.29 -6.17 -4.35
CA TRP A 21 -4.12 -7.05 -4.46
C TRP A 21 -4.47 -8.48 -4.07
N GLU A 22 -5.48 -8.66 -3.23
CA GLU A 22 -5.90 -10.00 -2.82
C GLU A 22 -7.01 -10.56 -3.67
N GLU A 23 -7.93 -9.71 -4.12
CA GLU A 23 -9.14 -10.18 -4.79
C GLU A 23 -9.50 -9.30 -5.97
N ALA A 24 -8.72 -9.33 -7.00
CA ALA A 24 -9.04 -8.59 -8.21
C ALA A 24 -9.43 -9.57 -9.32
N PRO A 25 -10.23 -9.16 -10.29
CA PRO A 25 -10.89 -7.86 -10.40
C PRO A 25 -12.18 -7.78 -9.59
N LEU A 26 -12.58 -6.58 -9.19
CA LEU A 26 -13.81 -6.40 -8.44
C LEU A 26 -14.62 -5.21 -8.96
N PRO A 27 -15.94 -5.31 -8.96
CA PRO A 27 -16.79 -4.17 -9.24
C PRO A 27 -16.91 -3.26 -8.03
N VAL A 28 -17.46 -2.07 -8.25
CA VAL A 28 -17.57 -1.07 -7.19
C VAL A 28 -18.25 -1.61 -5.94
N ARG A 29 -19.37 -2.31 -6.11
CA ARG A 29 -20.12 -2.77 -4.96
C ARG A 29 -19.34 -3.75 -4.09
N GLU A 30 -18.48 -4.55 -4.71
CA GLU A 30 -17.67 -5.51 -3.95
C GLU A 30 -16.54 -4.81 -3.22
N VAL A 31 -15.93 -3.80 -3.86
CA VAL A 31 -14.92 -3.00 -3.18
C VAL A 31 -15.54 -2.32 -1.97
N ARG A 32 -16.73 -1.76 -2.15
CA ARG A 32 -17.42 -1.09 -1.06
C ARG A 32 -17.71 -2.06 0.10
N ALA A 33 -18.19 -3.25 -0.23
CA ALA A 33 -18.50 -4.25 0.79
C ALA A 33 -17.26 -4.64 1.59
N ARG A 34 -16.14 -4.80 0.93
CA ARG A 34 -14.90 -5.19 1.61
C ARG A 34 -14.31 -4.05 2.42
N LEU A 35 -14.47 -2.81 1.96
CA LEU A 35 -14.03 -1.68 2.77
C LEU A 35 -14.77 -1.65 4.09
N GLU A 36 -16.07 -1.91 4.05
CA GLU A 36 -16.87 -1.93 5.26
C GLU A 36 -16.50 -3.10 6.17
N SER A 37 -16.39 -4.30 5.60
CA SER A 37 -16.20 -5.49 6.41
C SER A 37 -14.76 -5.68 6.89
N ARG A 38 -13.77 -5.24 6.10
CA ARG A 38 -12.37 -5.51 6.41
C ARG A 38 -11.64 -4.33 6.98
N ALA A 39 -12.03 -3.13 6.58
CA ALA A 39 -11.34 -1.90 7.01
C ALA A 39 -12.22 -1.02 7.88
N ASP A 40 -13.42 -1.50 8.21
CA ASP A 40 -14.37 -0.74 9.02
C ASP A 40 -14.59 0.66 8.47
N ARG A 41 -14.75 0.73 7.15
CA ARG A 41 -14.98 1.99 6.44
C ARG A 41 -16.28 1.93 5.67
N PRO A 42 -17.40 2.22 6.33
CA PRO A 42 -18.68 2.27 5.62
C PRO A 42 -18.77 3.56 4.81
N LEU A 43 -18.72 3.42 3.49
CA LEU A 43 -18.74 4.57 2.60
C LEU A 43 -19.93 4.46 1.66
N ALA A 44 -20.40 5.60 1.20
CA ALA A 44 -21.47 5.62 0.21
C ALA A 44 -20.95 5.09 -1.13
N HIS A 45 -21.84 4.50 -1.90
CA HIS A 45 -21.49 3.96 -3.21
C HIS A 45 -20.85 5.02 -4.10
N SER A 46 -21.41 6.24 -4.10
CA SER A 46 -20.87 7.32 -4.91
C SER A 46 -19.46 7.71 -4.50
N THR A 47 -19.17 7.64 -3.21
CA THR A 47 -17.84 7.95 -2.70
C THR A 47 -16.83 6.91 -3.21
N VAL A 48 -17.20 5.64 -3.17
CA VAL A 48 -16.31 4.57 -3.63
C VAL A 48 -16.08 4.70 -5.14
N ILE A 49 -17.13 5.00 -5.91
CA ILE A 49 -16.96 5.21 -7.35
C ILE A 49 -15.97 6.34 -7.61
N THR A 50 -16.15 7.46 -6.91
CA THR A 50 -15.26 8.61 -7.09
C THR A 50 -13.82 8.24 -6.77
N MET A 51 -13.60 7.53 -5.67
CA MET A 51 -12.25 7.11 -5.30
C MET A 51 -11.62 6.20 -6.33
N LEU A 52 -12.39 5.21 -6.81
CA LEU A 52 -11.86 4.30 -7.80
C LEU A 52 -11.49 5.00 -9.10
N ASN A 53 -12.29 5.97 -9.51
CA ASN A 53 -11.98 6.74 -10.71
C ASN A 53 -10.76 7.63 -10.52
N ILE A 54 -10.62 8.24 -9.35
CA ILE A 54 -9.44 9.03 -9.04
C ILE A 54 -8.20 8.15 -9.10
N MET A 55 -8.27 6.95 -8.51
CA MET A 55 -7.15 6.03 -8.51
C MET A 55 -6.82 5.54 -9.92
N TYR A 56 -7.85 5.36 -10.73
CA TYR A 56 -7.64 5.02 -12.14
C TYR A 56 -6.88 6.14 -12.84
N ASP A 57 -7.32 7.38 -12.63
CA ASP A 57 -6.66 8.54 -13.25
C ASP A 57 -5.23 8.72 -12.78
N LYS A 58 -4.96 8.39 -11.52
CA LYS A 58 -3.59 8.48 -10.98
C LYS A 58 -2.68 7.36 -11.46
N GLY A 59 -3.25 6.34 -12.11
CA GLY A 59 -2.45 5.23 -12.59
C GLY A 59 -2.29 4.10 -11.60
N PHE A 60 -3.00 4.13 -10.49
CA PHE A 60 -2.95 3.04 -9.52
C PHE A 60 -3.78 1.83 -9.95
N LEU A 61 -4.84 2.07 -10.71
CA LEU A 61 -5.76 1.02 -11.11
C LEU A 61 -5.92 0.97 -12.62
N LYS A 62 -6.30 -0.19 -13.09
CA LYS A 62 -6.84 -0.36 -14.44
C LYS A 62 -8.26 -0.86 -14.29
N ARG A 63 -9.04 -0.72 -15.34
CA ARG A 63 -10.42 -1.15 -15.30
C ARG A 63 -10.80 -1.76 -16.63
N LYS A 64 -11.76 -2.67 -16.56
CA LYS A 64 -12.27 -3.36 -17.74
C LYS A 64 -13.77 -3.26 -17.71
N LYS A 65 -14.36 -2.93 -18.83
CA LYS A 65 -15.81 -2.80 -18.91
C LYS A 65 -16.47 -4.16 -18.74
N ASP A 66 -17.54 -4.18 -17.96
CA ASP A 66 -18.30 -5.38 -17.68
C ASP A 66 -19.77 -4.98 -17.73
N GLY A 67 -20.39 -5.12 -18.90
CA GLY A 67 -21.73 -4.62 -19.09
C GLY A 67 -21.76 -3.12 -18.98
N LYS A 68 -22.56 -2.62 -18.05
CA LYS A 68 -22.69 -1.18 -17.84
C LYS A 68 -21.75 -0.67 -16.74
N SER A 69 -20.97 -1.53 -16.15
CA SER A 69 -20.09 -1.15 -15.07
C SER A 69 -18.66 -1.55 -15.41
N PHE A 70 -17.78 -1.36 -14.44
CA PHE A 70 -16.36 -1.69 -14.60
C PHE A 70 -15.91 -2.64 -13.53
N LEU A 71 -14.95 -3.47 -13.90
CA LEU A 71 -14.19 -4.28 -12.94
C LEU A 71 -12.82 -3.62 -12.78
N PHE A 72 -12.42 -3.42 -11.54
CA PHE A 72 -11.17 -2.75 -11.24
C PHE A 72 -10.10 -3.72 -10.78
N SER A 73 -8.87 -3.47 -11.19
CA SER A 73 -7.71 -4.27 -10.80
C SER A 73 -6.55 -3.33 -10.51
N PRO A 74 -5.60 -3.75 -9.67
CA PRO A 74 -4.43 -2.89 -9.41
C PRO A 74 -3.51 -2.88 -10.62
N LYS A 75 -3.02 -1.70 -10.95
CA LYS A 75 -2.03 -1.52 -12.01
C LYS A 75 -0.63 -1.49 -11.42
N VAL A 76 -0.52 -1.15 -10.13
CA VAL A 76 0.75 -1.07 -9.44
C VAL A 76 0.92 -2.30 -8.56
N LYS A 77 2.16 -2.75 -8.42
CA LYS A 77 2.46 -3.91 -7.60
C LYS A 77 2.63 -3.50 -6.15
N LYS A 78 2.23 -4.41 -5.25
CA LYS A 78 2.31 -4.14 -3.82
C LYS A 78 3.73 -3.77 -3.40
N ASP A 79 4.71 -4.54 -3.86
CA ASP A 79 6.10 -4.29 -3.44
C ASP A 79 6.60 -2.94 -3.91
N ARG A 80 6.15 -2.49 -5.08
CA ARG A 80 6.55 -1.17 -5.57
C ARG A 80 5.97 -0.07 -4.70
N VAL A 81 4.71 -0.22 -4.32
CA VAL A 81 4.04 0.80 -3.51
C VAL A 81 4.65 0.86 -2.12
N THR A 82 4.79 -0.30 -1.47
CA THR A 82 5.33 -0.33 -0.11
C THR A 82 6.78 0.11 -0.09
N GLY A 83 7.57 -0.32 -1.08
CA GLY A 83 8.97 0.10 -1.17
C GLY A 83 9.11 1.59 -1.37
N GLY A 84 8.22 2.18 -2.18
CA GLY A 84 8.23 3.62 -2.37
C GLY A 84 7.89 4.38 -1.11
N MET A 85 6.89 3.88 -0.38
CA MET A 85 6.51 4.51 0.88
C MET A 85 7.63 4.42 1.91
N MET A 86 8.30 3.27 1.99
CA MET A 86 9.42 3.10 2.90
C MET A 86 10.57 4.03 2.54
N GLY A 87 10.88 4.13 1.25
CA GLY A 87 11.95 5.01 0.80
C GLY A 87 11.67 6.47 1.10
N ASP A 88 10.42 6.87 0.91
CA ASP A 88 10.01 8.23 1.21
C ASP A 88 10.17 8.53 2.70
N LEU A 89 9.68 7.62 3.54
CA LEU A 89 9.78 7.78 4.98
C LEU A 89 11.24 7.82 5.42
N LEU A 90 12.04 6.93 4.86
CA LEU A 90 13.47 6.86 5.17
C LEU A 90 14.16 8.19 4.90
N SER A 91 13.92 8.77 3.72
CA SER A 91 14.61 10.00 3.36
C SER A 91 14.05 11.20 4.10
N ARG A 92 12.74 11.26 4.33
CA ARG A 92 12.13 12.45 4.92
C ARG A 92 12.19 12.46 6.44
N ALA A 93 12.05 11.32 7.08
CA ALA A 93 12.01 11.25 8.54
C ALA A 93 13.29 10.75 9.18
N PHE A 94 14.14 10.05 8.42
CA PHE A 94 15.32 9.42 8.98
C PHE A 94 16.61 9.80 8.27
N ASN A 95 16.56 10.86 7.47
CA ASN A 95 17.73 11.40 6.77
C ASN A 95 18.49 10.33 5.98
N GLY A 96 17.77 9.36 5.45
CA GLY A 96 18.35 8.30 4.64
C GLY A 96 19.06 7.22 5.41
N SER A 97 18.92 7.17 6.73
CA SER A 97 19.60 6.18 7.56
C SER A 97 18.72 4.97 7.85
N PRO A 98 18.99 3.82 7.21
CA PRO A 98 18.22 2.61 7.55
C PRO A 98 18.39 2.19 9.00
N ALA A 99 19.59 2.38 9.57
CA ALA A 99 19.81 2.01 10.96
C ALA A 99 18.95 2.82 11.90
N ALA A 100 18.81 4.13 11.64
CA ALA A 100 17.96 4.97 12.48
C ALA A 100 16.50 4.53 12.39
N MET A 101 16.07 4.18 11.20
CA MET A 101 14.70 3.77 10.99
C MET A 101 14.39 2.44 11.68
N VAL A 102 15.32 1.47 11.58
CA VAL A 102 15.17 0.18 12.25
C VAL A 102 15.17 0.36 13.76
N LEU A 103 16.09 1.18 14.28
CA LEU A 103 16.14 1.46 15.71
C LEU A 103 14.83 2.02 16.21
N ASN A 104 14.31 3.01 15.49
CA ASN A 104 13.03 3.63 15.86
C ASN A 104 11.91 2.60 15.87
N LEU A 105 11.88 1.74 14.85
CA LEU A 105 10.86 0.71 14.76
C LEU A 105 10.93 -0.23 15.96
N LEU A 106 12.12 -0.66 16.32
CA LEU A 106 12.30 -1.60 17.42
C LEU A 106 11.96 -0.98 18.78
N GLU A 107 12.17 0.33 18.91
CA GLU A 107 11.90 1.00 20.18
C GLU A 107 10.46 1.42 20.35
N THR A 108 9.76 1.69 19.26
CA THR A 108 8.40 2.21 19.34
C THR A 108 7.32 1.17 19.06
N THR A 109 7.72 -0.02 18.63
CA THR A 109 6.76 -1.08 18.31
C THR A 109 7.02 -2.26 19.24
N ASP A 110 5.93 -2.90 19.64
CA ASP A 110 6.03 -4.08 20.49
C ASP A 110 6.43 -5.28 19.63
N VAL A 111 7.73 -5.61 19.66
CA VAL A 111 8.29 -6.68 18.84
C VAL A 111 8.64 -7.83 19.75
N ASP A 112 8.02 -8.99 19.52
CA ASP A 112 8.30 -10.13 20.39
C ASP A 112 9.57 -10.88 19.98
N ALA A 113 9.95 -11.87 20.78
CA ALA A 113 11.19 -12.59 20.57
C ALA A 113 11.25 -13.32 19.24
N ASP A 114 10.11 -13.87 18.81
CA ASP A 114 10.06 -14.60 17.54
C ASP A 114 10.27 -13.66 16.36
N GLU A 115 9.67 -12.48 16.41
CA GLU A 115 9.87 -11.51 15.36
C GLU A 115 11.29 -10.99 15.33
N LEU A 116 11.89 -10.76 16.51
CA LEU A 116 13.28 -10.33 16.57
C LEU A 116 14.20 -11.37 15.96
N ALA A 117 13.91 -12.65 16.20
CA ALA A 117 14.71 -13.72 15.61
C ALA A 117 14.59 -13.71 14.08
N GLU A 118 13.39 -13.47 13.57
CA GLU A 118 13.18 -13.38 12.13
C GLU A 118 13.95 -12.21 11.54
N ILE A 119 13.88 -11.06 12.20
CA ILE A 119 14.60 -9.87 11.74
C ILE A 119 16.10 -10.13 11.70
N ARG A 120 16.60 -10.81 12.73
CA ARG A 120 18.03 -11.15 12.77
C ARG A 120 18.43 -12.04 11.61
N LYS A 121 17.59 -13.02 11.28
CA LYS A 121 17.86 -13.89 10.13
C LYS A 121 17.91 -13.10 8.84
N LEU A 122 17.01 -12.16 8.69
CA LEU A 122 16.97 -11.33 7.49
C LEU A 122 18.24 -10.50 7.36
N ILE A 123 18.70 -9.94 8.47
CA ILE A 123 19.92 -9.15 8.46
C ILE A 123 21.11 -10.02 8.11
N SER A 124 21.20 -11.21 8.70
CA SER A 124 22.31 -12.13 8.41
C SER A 124 22.34 -12.53 6.94
N ARG A 125 21.17 -12.83 6.39
CA ARG A 125 21.09 -13.20 4.97
C ARG A 125 21.51 -12.04 4.09
N LYS A 126 21.07 -10.83 4.42
CA LYS A 126 21.41 -9.64 3.65
C LYS A 126 22.91 -9.38 3.71
N THR A 127 23.50 -9.59 4.88
CA THR A 127 24.94 -9.41 5.05
C THR A 127 25.72 -10.36 4.14
N LYS A 128 25.28 -11.61 4.06
CA LYS A 128 25.95 -12.58 3.19
C LYS A 128 25.83 -12.19 1.72
N GLU A 129 24.70 -11.63 1.33
CA GLU A 129 24.51 -11.21 -0.06
C GLU A 129 25.44 -10.08 -0.46
N LYS A 130 25.86 -9.29 0.52
CA LYS A 130 26.76 -8.16 0.25
C LYS A 130 28.21 -8.57 0.00
N LYS A 131 28.57 -9.79 0.29
CA LYS A 131 29.94 -10.24 0.12
C LYS A 131 30.29 -10.66 -1.29
#